data_af0d5ec6fc4c6a738d632d17fe174a25
#
_entry.id   af0d5ec6fc4c6a738d632d17fe174a25
#
_cell.length_a   1.000
_cell.length_b   1.000
_cell.length_c   1.000
_cell.angle_alpha   90.00
_cell.angle_beta   90.00
_cell.angle_gamma   90.00
#
_symmetry.space_group_name_H-M   'P 1'
#
loop_
_entity.id
_entity.type
_entity.pdbx_description
1 polymer ?
#
loop_
_entity_poly.entity_id
_entity_poly.type
_entity_poly.pdbx_seq_one_letter_code
_entity_poly.pdbx_strand_id
1 'polypeptide(L)'
;MYHYGSFSRKIISWNISSRPNADLVIQTFQKAYHTRNCPAGLMFHSDRGSQYITFAFRKLLDELNVVQSFSKKAYPFDNACCESFFKYLKKEETNRRNFRTYRDLYHSVFQYIKDFYNSRRPHGSLGYLIPDKMETTFWERQGI
;
A
#
# COMPACT_ATOMS: atom_id res chain seq x y z
N MET A 1 -3.26 1.95 7.08
CA MET A 1 -2.43 0.93 6.42
C MET A 1 -2.82 0.82 4.97
N TYR A 2 -1.88 0.48 4.11
CA TYR A 2 -2.08 0.27 2.69
C TYR A 2 -1.12 -0.79 2.17
N HIS A 3 -1.49 -1.44 1.09
CA HIS A 3 -0.64 -2.35 0.35
C HIS A 3 -0.24 -1.73 -0.97
N TYR A 4 1.01 -1.88 -1.30
CA TYR A 4 1.72 -1.15 -2.32
C TYR A 4 2.33 -2.09 -3.34
N GLY A 5 2.09 -1.84 -4.59
CA GLY A 5 2.85 -2.49 -5.64
C GLY A 5 4.21 -1.83 -5.77
N SER A 6 5.27 -2.42 -5.21
CA SER A 6 6.60 -1.80 -5.16
C SER A 6 7.13 -1.41 -6.55
N PHE A 7 6.77 -2.17 -7.56
CA PHE A 7 7.12 -1.91 -8.95
C PHE A 7 6.40 -0.69 -9.53
N SER A 8 5.06 -0.64 -9.41
CA SER A 8 4.23 0.39 -10.03
C SER A 8 3.92 1.57 -9.13
N ARG A 9 4.29 1.50 -7.87
CA ARG A 9 3.92 2.49 -6.84
C ARG A 9 2.41 2.60 -6.61
N LYS A 10 1.62 1.67 -7.12
CA LYS A 10 0.17 1.66 -6.98
C LYS A 10 -0.27 1.27 -5.58
N ILE A 11 -1.20 2.03 -5.01
CA ILE A 11 -1.88 1.65 -3.77
C ILE A 11 -2.98 0.66 -4.12
N ILE A 12 -2.84 -0.58 -3.64
CA ILE A 12 -3.75 -1.69 -3.96
C ILE A 12 -4.91 -1.74 -2.98
N SER A 13 -4.61 -1.64 -1.70
CA SER A 13 -5.63 -1.52 -0.65
C SER A 13 -5.13 -0.66 0.50
N TRP A 14 -6.05 -0.15 1.28
CA TRP A 14 -5.76 0.70 2.42
C TRP A 14 -6.90 0.64 3.43
N ASN A 15 -6.57 1.01 4.65
CA ASN A 15 -7.52 1.14 5.74
C ASN A 15 -7.07 2.25 6.70
N ILE A 16 -8.00 2.85 7.39
CA ILE A 16 -7.75 3.90 8.39
C ILE A 16 -8.25 3.40 9.74
N SER A 17 -7.45 3.58 10.77
CA SER A 17 -7.86 3.30 12.15
C SER A 17 -7.10 4.21 13.10
N SER A 18 -7.75 4.61 14.19
CA SER A 18 -7.10 5.28 15.31
C SER A 18 -6.20 4.35 16.13
N ARG A 19 -6.37 3.04 15.98
CA ARG A 19 -5.60 2.01 16.70
C ARG A 19 -5.06 0.99 15.72
N PRO A 20 -3.80 1.12 15.27
CA PRO A 20 -3.17 0.11 14.45
C PRO A 20 -2.99 -1.18 15.27
N ASN A 21 -3.60 -2.26 14.80
CA ASN A 21 -3.54 -3.58 15.42
C ASN A 21 -3.37 -4.67 14.34
N ALA A 22 -3.21 -5.92 14.78
CA ALA A 22 -3.05 -7.04 13.87
C ALA A 22 -4.27 -7.24 12.95
N ASP A 23 -5.49 -7.03 13.46
CA ASP A 23 -6.72 -7.21 12.67
C ASP A 23 -6.78 -6.23 11.49
N LEU A 24 -6.37 -4.99 11.72
CA LEU A 24 -6.28 -3.98 10.65
C LEU A 24 -5.31 -4.42 9.55
N VAL A 25 -4.15 -4.97 9.93
CA VAL A 25 -3.15 -5.51 9.00
C VAL A 25 -3.73 -6.66 8.21
N ILE A 26 -4.33 -7.64 8.89
CA ILE A 26 -4.92 -8.84 8.30
C ILE A 26 -5.99 -8.46 7.27
N GLN A 27 -6.95 -7.63 7.65
CA GLN A 27 -8.04 -7.19 6.77
C GLN A 27 -7.51 -6.45 5.52
N THR A 28 -6.55 -5.55 5.72
CA THR A 28 -5.97 -4.77 4.62
C THR A 28 -5.18 -5.66 3.67
N PHE A 29 -4.42 -6.61 4.21
CA PHE A 29 -3.69 -7.59 3.41
C PHE A 29 -4.63 -8.50 2.62
N GLN A 30 -5.64 -9.08 3.27
CA GLN A 30 -6.61 -9.95 2.61
C GLN A 30 -7.33 -9.23 1.47
N LYS A 31 -7.73 -7.99 1.67
CA LYS A 31 -8.33 -7.15 0.63
C LYS A 31 -7.39 -6.97 -0.57
N ALA A 32 -6.10 -6.66 -0.31
CA ALA A 32 -5.12 -6.54 -1.38
C ALA A 32 -4.90 -7.86 -2.13
N TYR A 33 -4.77 -8.96 -1.39
CA TYR A 33 -4.54 -10.30 -1.92
C TYR A 33 -5.67 -10.74 -2.86
N HIS A 34 -6.92 -10.57 -2.43
CA HIS A 34 -8.09 -10.87 -3.27
C HIS A 34 -8.23 -9.92 -4.47
N THR A 35 -7.96 -8.63 -4.29
CA THR A 35 -7.98 -7.66 -5.40
C THR A 35 -6.98 -8.03 -6.51
N ARG A 36 -5.91 -8.73 -6.17
CA ARG A 36 -4.89 -9.24 -7.10
C ARG A 36 -5.12 -10.69 -7.54
N ASN A 37 -6.31 -11.24 -7.34
CA ASN A 37 -6.66 -12.61 -7.69
C ASN A 37 -5.75 -13.67 -7.04
N CYS A 38 -5.40 -13.45 -5.77
CA CYS A 38 -4.65 -14.41 -4.95
C CYS A 38 -3.34 -14.90 -5.63
N PRO A 39 -2.37 -14.03 -5.94
CA PRO A 39 -1.18 -14.40 -6.69
C PRO A 39 -0.31 -15.39 -5.92
N ALA A 40 0.24 -16.38 -6.63
CA ALA A 40 1.24 -17.28 -6.08
C ALA A 40 2.63 -16.61 -6.04
N GLY A 41 3.48 -17.04 -5.10
CA GLY A 41 4.86 -16.55 -4.99
C GLY A 41 4.99 -15.10 -4.53
N LEU A 42 3.98 -14.58 -3.85
CA LEU A 42 3.98 -13.23 -3.32
C LEU A 42 4.99 -13.08 -2.19
N MET A 43 5.71 -11.96 -2.17
CA MET A 43 6.50 -11.49 -1.03
C MET A 43 5.82 -10.29 -0.38
N PHE A 44 5.61 -10.36 0.92
CA PHE A 44 5.11 -9.25 1.73
C PHE A 44 6.28 -8.59 2.46
N HIS A 45 6.57 -7.35 2.11
CA HIS A 45 7.64 -6.58 2.75
C HIS A 45 7.07 -5.50 3.68
N SER A 46 7.62 -5.41 4.89
CA SER A 46 7.23 -4.40 5.87
C SER A 46 8.40 -3.97 6.76
N ASP A 47 8.19 -2.94 7.56
CA ASP A 47 9.04 -2.68 8.72
C ASP A 47 8.77 -3.74 9.81
N ARG A 48 9.46 -3.61 10.94
CA ARG A 48 9.29 -4.52 12.09
C ARG A 48 8.26 -4.02 13.10
N GLY A 49 7.24 -3.30 12.64
CA GLY A 49 6.15 -2.89 13.51
C GLY A 49 5.48 -4.10 14.19
N SER A 50 5.09 -3.94 15.44
CA SER A 50 4.53 -5.02 16.27
C SER A 50 3.33 -5.70 15.63
N GLN A 51 2.53 -4.97 14.86
CA GLN A 51 1.36 -5.48 14.14
C GLN A 51 1.70 -6.48 13.03
N TYR A 52 2.90 -6.42 12.46
CA TYR A 52 3.35 -7.32 11.37
C TYR A 52 4.02 -8.60 11.85
N ILE A 53 4.42 -8.65 13.13
CA ILE A 53 5.10 -9.80 13.72
C ILE A 53 4.19 -10.65 14.61
N THR A 54 2.89 -10.34 14.65
CA THR A 54 1.91 -11.11 15.41
C THR A 54 1.80 -12.54 14.88
N PHE A 55 1.53 -13.48 15.76
CA PHE A 55 1.32 -14.88 15.39
C PHE A 55 0.19 -15.01 14.36
N ALA A 56 -0.92 -14.30 14.55
CA ALA A 56 -2.08 -14.37 13.67
C ALA A 56 -1.75 -13.93 12.23
N PHE A 57 -1.00 -12.84 12.08
CA PHE A 57 -0.61 -12.36 10.74
C PHE A 57 0.42 -13.28 10.08
N ARG A 58 1.41 -13.75 10.82
CA ARG A 58 2.41 -14.70 10.31
C ARG A 58 1.77 -16.01 9.88
N LYS A 59 0.84 -16.54 10.68
CA LYS A 59 0.08 -17.75 10.34
C LYS A 59 -0.71 -17.57 9.03
N LEU A 60 -1.38 -16.45 8.85
CA LEU A 60 -2.08 -16.13 7.60
C LEU A 60 -1.15 -16.15 6.39
N LEU A 61 0.02 -15.51 6.49
CA LEU A 61 1.00 -15.49 5.41
C LEU A 61 1.52 -16.90 5.08
N ASP A 62 1.79 -17.72 6.10
CA ASP A 62 2.23 -19.10 5.92
C ASP A 62 1.15 -19.95 5.23
N GLU A 63 -0.11 -19.85 5.65
CA GLU A 63 -1.24 -20.55 5.02
C GLU A 63 -1.44 -20.17 3.54
N LEU A 64 -1.10 -18.94 3.17
CA LEU A 64 -1.17 -18.45 1.79
C LEU A 64 0.13 -18.63 1.01
N ASN A 65 1.16 -19.26 1.59
CA ASN A 65 2.51 -19.40 1.02
C ASN A 65 3.12 -18.04 0.60
N VAL A 66 2.88 -17.02 1.40
CA VAL A 66 3.45 -15.68 1.19
C VAL A 66 4.73 -15.54 1.99
N VAL A 67 5.82 -15.17 1.33
CA VAL A 67 7.11 -14.94 1.99
C VAL A 67 7.08 -13.60 2.71
N GLN A 68 7.35 -13.60 4.01
CA GLN A 68 7.48 -12.36 4.78
C GLN A 68 8.92 -11.87 4.77
N SER A 69 9.11 -10.60 4.41
CA SER A 69 10.38 -9.89 4.38
C SER A 69 10.31 -8.63 5.24
N PHE A 70 11.40 -8.28 5.90
CA PHE A 70 11.45 -7.10 6.77
C PHE A 70 12.56 -6.15 6.34
N SER A 71 12.28 -4.84 6.48
CA SER A 71 13.30 -3.81 6.39
C SER A 71 14.40 -4.03 7.42
N LYS A 72 15.65 -3.80 7.02
CA LYS A 72 16.77 -3.82 7.96
C LYS A 72 16.63 -2.70 8.97
N LYS A 73 16.98 -2.99 10.22
CA LYS A 73 16.98 -1.97 11.29
C LYS A 73 17.90 -0.81 10.88
N ALA A 74 17.38 0.41 10.97
CA ALA A 74 18.08 1.65 10.63
C ALA A 74 18.51 1.78 9.14
N TYR A 75 17.80 1.11 8.21
CA TYR A 75 18.04 1.26 6.77
C TYR A 75 16.86 1.96 6.10
N PRO A 76 16.88 3.30 5.95
CA PRO A 76 15.72 4.09 5.55
C PRO A 76 15.28 3.82 4.10
N PHE A 77 16.14 3.30 3.24
CA PHE A 77 15.82 3.04 1.83
C PHE A 77 14.81 1.92 1.63
N ASP A 78 14.75 0.96 2.54
CA ASP A 78 13.85 -0.19 2.42
C ASP A 78 12.36 0.19 2.53
N ASN A 79 12.04 1.32 3.16
CA ASN A 79 10.67 1.80 3.36
C ASN A 79 10.39 3.16 2.70
N ALA A 80 11.31 3.66 1.89
CA ALA A 80 11.24 4.99 1.29
C ALA A 80 9.99 5.22 0.44
N CYS A 81 9.48 4.17 -0.21
CA CYS A 81 8.26 4.24 -1.02
C CYS A 81 7.03 4.54 -0.17
N CYS A 82 6.93 3.87 0.97
CA CYS A 82 5.85 4.07 1.93
C CYS A 82 5.89 5.46 2.56
N GLU A 83 7.07 5.89 2.98
CA GLU A 83 7.29 7.22 3.54
C GLU A 83 6.95 8.32 2.53
N SER A 84 7.32 8.15 1.28
CA SER A 84 6.99 9.07 0.19
C SER A 84 5.49 9.18 -0.03
N PHE A 85 4.75 8.07 -0.02
CA PHE A 85 3.30 8.10 -0.14
C PHE A 85 2.66 8.90 0.99
N PHE A 86 3.02 8.66 2.25
CA PHE A 86 2.46 9.40 3.38
C PHE A 86 2.82 10.88 3.34
N LYS A 87 4.03 11.22 2.94
CA LYS A 87 4.45 12.60 2.73
C LYS A 87 3.56 13.32 1.72
N TYR A 88 3.29 12.68 0.59
CA TYR A 88 2.43 13.26 -0.45
C TYR A 88 0.97 13.33 -0.03
N LEU A 89 0.44 12.27 0.58
CA LEU A 89 -0.93 12.28 1.11
C LEU A 89 -1.13 13.41 2.10
N LYS A 90 -0.21 13.60 3.04
CA LYS A 90 -0.27 14.70 4.02
C LYS A 90 -0.19 16.06 3.33
N LYS A 91 0.79 16.27 2.48
CA LYS A 91 1.05 17.55 1.83
C LYS A 91 -0.02 17.94 0.83
N GLU A 92 -0.50 17.00 0.05
CA GLU A 92 -1.39 17.25 -1.08
C GLU A 92 -2.87 17.18 -0.72
N GLU A 93 -3.24 16.46 0.34
CA GLU A 93 -4.63 16.26 0.73
C GLU A 93 -4.92 16.55 2.19
N THR A 94 -4.40 15.76 3.13
CA THR A 94 -4.92 15.79 4.51
C THR A 94 -4.55 17.04 5.29
N ASN A 95 -3.40 17.65 5.05
CA ASN A 95 -3.01 18.91 5.71
C ASN A 95 -3.69 20.15 5.12
N ARG A 96 -4.38 20.01 4.00
CA ARG A 96 -5.08 21.11 3.33
C ARG A 96 -6.54 21.22 3.72
N ARG A 97 -7.06 20.26 4.48
CA ARG A 97 -8.46 20.16 4.84
C ARG A 97 -8.64 19.91 6.33
N ASN A 98 -9.75 20.41 6.85
CA ASN A 98 -10.23 20.08 8.21
C ASN A 98 -11.35 19.07 8.07
N PHE A 99 -11.19 17.90 8.67
CA PHE A 99 -12.18 16.83 8.66
C PHE A 99 -13.01 16.89 9.95
N ARG A 100 -14.32 16.94 9.81
CA ARG A 100 -15.25 16.96 10.95
C ARG A 100 -15.57 15.54 11.43
N THR A 101 -15.56 14.58 10.52
CA THR A 101 -15.90 13.20 10.81
C THR A 101 -14.86 12.24 10.22
N TYR A 102 -14.84 11.02 10.76
CA TYR A 102 -14.06 9.91 10.19
C TYR A 102 -14.47 9.63 8.73
N ARG A 103 -15.76 9.73 8.44
CA ARG A 103 -16.31 9.52 7.10
C ARG A 103 -15.76 10.53 6.10
N ASP A 104 -15.64 11.79 6.48
CA ASP A 104 -15.07 12.84 5.62
C ASP A 104 -13.59 12.55 5.30
N LEU A 105 -12.83 12.16 6.32
CA LEU A 105 -11.43 11.74 6.13
C LEU A 105 -11.34 10.52 5.22
N TYR A 106 -12.18 9.50 5.44
CA TYR A 106 -12.19 8.29 4.62
C TYR A 106 -12.47 8.60 3.15
N HIS A 107 -13.49 9.40 2.87
CA HIS A 107 -13.84 9.82 1.50
C HIS A 107 -12.72 10.60 0.83
N SER A 108 -12.11 11.54 1.54
CA SER A 108 -11.00 12.33 1.04
C SER A 108 -9.80 11.46 0.65
N VAL A 109 -9.40 10.54 1.51
CA VAL A 109 -8.30 9.60 1.25
C VAL A 109 -8.66 8.65 0.08
N PHE A 110 -9.90 8.17 0.03
CA PHE A 110 -10.39 7.32 -1.05
C PHE A 110 -10.27 8.02 -2.41
N GLN A 111 -10.79 9.24 -2.51
CA GLN A 111 -10.70 10.03 -3.74
C GLN A 111 -9.26 10.36 -4.11
N TYR A 112 -8.44 10.74 -3.13
CA TYR A 112 -7.03 11.01 -3.37
C TYR A 112 -6.30 9.79 -3.95
N ILE A 113 -6.48 8.61 -3.38
CA ILE A 113 -5.80 7.40 -3.85
C ILE A 113 -6.32 6.97 -5.22
N LYS A 114 -7.64 6.85 -5.38
CA LYS A 114 -8.25 6.31 -6.59
C LYS A 114 -8.19 7.28 -7.75
N ASP A 115 -8.65 8.52 -7.55
CA ASP A 115 -8.89 9.46 -8.63
C ASP A 115 -7.68 10.33 -8.94
N PHE A 116 -6.68 10.36 -8.08
CA PHE A 116 -5.48 11.17 -8.27
C PHE A 116 -4.18 10.37 -8.18
N TYR A 117 -3.85 9.77 -7.02
CA TYR A 117 -2.55 9.14 -6.81
C TYR A 117 -2.26 8.00 -7.79
N ASN A 118 -3.19 7.05 -7.94
CA ASN A 118 -3.01 5.92 -8.84
C ASN A 118 -3.20 6.28 -10.32
N SER A 119 -4.14 7.19 -10.64
CA SER A 119 -4.64 7.40 -12.00
C SER A 119 -4.19 8.69 -12.68
N ARG A 120 -3.65 9.66 -11.94
CA ARG A 120 -3.26 10.97 -12.48
C ARG A 120 -1.91 11.48 -12.02
N ARG A 121 -1.45 11.08 -10.84
CA ARG A 121 -0.22 11.61 -10.27
C ARG A 121 1.01 11.00 -10.94
N PRO A 122 1.85 11.79 -11.63
CA PRO A 122 3.11 11.29 -12.17
C PRO A 122 4.14 11.09 -11.06
N HIS A 123 4.98 10.07 -11.22
CA HIS A 123 6.03 9.73 -10.27
C HIS A 123 7.40 9.78 -10.93
N GLY A 124 8.33 10.56 -10.38
CA GLY A 124 9.69 10.68 -10.90
C GLY A 124 10.43 9.34 -10.98
N SER A 125 10.23 8.47 -9.97
CA SER A 125 10.81 7.12 -9.95
C SER A 125 10.25 6.17 -11.02
N LEU A 126 9.15 6.52 -11.68
CA LEU A 126 8.53 5.78 -12.78
C LEU A 126 8.75 6.47 -14.14
N GLY A 127 9.74 7.35 -14.27
CA GLY A 127 9.92 8.15 -15.47
C GLY A 127 8.72 9.08 -15.74
N TYR A 128 8.12 9.60 -14.69
CA TYR A 128 6.92 10.45 -14.71
C TYR A 128 5.64 9.77 -15.20
N LEU A 129 5.63 8.45 -15.27
CA LEU A 129 4.39 7.70 -15.48
C LEU A 129 3.53 7.68 -14.22
N ILE A 130 2.23 7.48 -14.42
CA ILE A 130 1.28 7.22 -13.36
C ILE A 130 1.28 5.73 -12.99
N PRO A 131 0.96 5.35 -11.74
CA PRO A 131 0.93 3.96 -11.30
C PRO A 131 0.08 3.04 -12.19
N ASP A 132 -1.11 3.45 -12.57
CA ASP A 132 -2.00 2.66 -13.41
C ASP A 132 -1.39 2.38 -14.79
N LYS A 133 -0.77 3.38 -15.41
CA LYS A 133 -0.11 3.21 -16.71
C LYS A 133 1.11 2.31 -16.62
N MET A 134 1.88 2.41 -15.53
CA MET A 134 3.03 1.55 -15.31
C MET A 134 2.63 0.08 -15.23
N GLU A 135 1.56 -0.25 -14.52
CA GLU A 135 1.01 -1.61 -14.47
C GLU A 135 0.50 -2.11 -15.82
N THR A 136 -0.31 -1.31 -16.50
CA THR A 136 -0.85 -1.66 -17.82
C THR A 136 0.29 -1.97 -18.81
N THR A 137 1.29 -1.10 -18.88
CA THR A 137 2.45 -1.29 -19.78
C THR A 137 3.25 -2.56 -19.42
N PHE A 138 3.37 -2.88 -18.13
CA PHE A 138 4.05 -4.10 -17.70
C PHE A 138 3.28 -5.35 -18.19
N TRP A 139 1.98 -5.42 -17.98
CA TRP A 139 1.17 -6.57 -18.39
C TRP A 139 1.11 -6.72 -19.91
N GLU A 140 0.98 -5.63 -20.65
CA GLU A 140 1.05 -5.64 -22.11
C GLU A 140 2.37 -6.24 -22.64
N ARG A 141 3.50 -5.92 -22.00
CA ARG A 141 4.81 -6.50 -22.35
C ARG A 141 4.95 -7.98 -22.02
N GLN A 142 4.19 -8.47 -21.04
CA GLN A 142 4.17 -9.91 -20.69
C GLN A 142 3.19 -10.70 -21.57
N GLY A 143 2.43 -10.05 -22.46
CA GLY A 143 1.45 -10.69 -23.31
C GLY A 143 0.18 -11.15 -22.57
N ILE A 144 -0.12 -10.48 -21.47
CA ILE A 144 -1.29 -10.78 -20.64
C ILE A 144 -2.34 -9.68 -20.77
#